data_e61831ded2d506c00b3c674cdfa56999
#
_entry.id   e61831ded2d506c00b3c674cdfa56999
#
_cell.length_a   1.000
_cell.length_b   1.000
_cell.length_c   1.000
_cell.angle_alpha   90.00
_cell.angle_beta   90.00
_cell.angle_gamma   90.00
#
_symmetry.space_group_name_H-M   'P 1'
#
loop_
_entity.id
_entity.type
_entity.pdbx_description
1 polymer ?
#
loop_
_entity_poly.entity_id
_entity_poly.type
_entity_poly.pdbx_seq_one_letter_code
_entity_poly.pdbx_strand_id
1 'polypeptide(L)'
;VYKAELIEDLMKAGETKVSLYRCGDFTDLCRGPHIPDTSFGAAFKLLSVAGAYWRGDEKRPMLQRIYGTAFFSPKDLKAYLTMLEEAKRRDHRKLGKELDLFSVHEEIGGGLVVWHPKGALLRTILENFERQEHLRRGYQVVMGPQILRSELWRKSGHLDYYSENMYFTEIDGQGYAIKPMNCLAHMFIYRSKLRSFRDLPLRLFELGTVQRHEKSGVLHGLTRVRQFTQDDSHLFCTPAQVASEIKNVLKLISDLMAVFDFKFDMELSTRPAKSIGTDEDWEMATSALKEALESIGAKYEINEGDGAFYGPKIDVKLKDALNRSWQCGTIQCDFTLPERFDLTFTDSDNVKKRPVMLHRTVFGSLERFIGILIEHYAGAFPLWLSPVQVLILTVTNRCDQLAQKFQTSLAKVGLRVETDLRNEKLGYKIREARLAKVPYMLIMGDNEVEAGTASVRRRDGKELGAMNLEDLKEMLVQEAALPAWD
;
A
#
# COMPACT_ATOMS: atom_id res chain seq x y z
N VAL A 1 -1.03 34.13 26.52
CA VAL A 1 -2.22 33.27 26.55
C VAL A 1 -1.82 31.81 26.31
N TYR A 2 -1.32 31.44 25.11
CA TYR A 2 -1.06 30.03 24.74
C TYR A 2 -0.07 29.31 25.66
N LYS A 3 1.02 29.98 26.07
CA LYS A 3 2.03 29.38 26.95
C LYS A 3 1.52 29.16 28.38
N ALA A 4 0.67 30.06 28.88
CA ALA A 4 0.02 29.89 30.19
C ALA A 4 -0.88 28.63 30.17
N GLU A 5 -1.69 28.45 29.13
CA GLU A 5 -2.52 27.26 28.96
C GLU A 5 -1.69 25.96 28.92
N LEU A 6 -0.52 25.96 28.22
CA LEU A 6 0.37 24.81 28.22
C LEU A 6 0.97 24.52 29.61
N ILE A 7 1.32 25.54 30.37
CA ILE A 7 1.84 25.36 31.72
C ILE A 7 0.75 24.81 32.67
N GLU A 8 -0.48 25.32 32.56
CA GLU A 8 -1.61 24.80 33.35
C GLU A 8 -1.86 23.30 33.06
N ASP A 9 -1.75 22.87 31.82
CA ASP A 9 -1.92 21.46 31.47
C ASP A 9 -0.78 20.57 31.97
N LEU A 10 0.45 21.06 31.92
CA LEU A 10 1.59 20.35 32.49
C LEU A 10 1.42 20.21 34.02
N MET A 11 0.95 21.26 34.69
CA MET A 11 0.63 21.20 36.13
C MET A 11 -0.47 20.18 36.43
N LYS A 12 -1.54 20.14 35.62
CA LYS A 12 -2.62 19.14 35.76
C LYS A 12 -2.11 17.71 35.53
N ALA A 13 -1.10 17.54 34.67
CA ALA A 13 -0.45 16.26 34.43
C ALA A 13 0.57 15.85 35.51
N GLY A 14 0.72 16.68 36.58
CA GLY A 14 1.59 16.39 37.72
C GLY A 14 3.02 16.94 37.60
N GLU A 15 3.31 17.72 36.56
CA GLU A 15 4.63 18.35 36.41
C GLU A 15 4.77 19.51 37.42
N THR A 16 5.83 19.49 38.19
CA THR A 16 6.12 20.52 39.22
C THR A 16 7.10 21.59 38.76
N LYS A 17 7.79 21.36 37.63
CA LYS A 17 8.78 22.26 37.05
C LYS A 17 8.62 22.31 35.53
N VAL A 18 8.83 23.49 34.97
CA VAL A 18 8.89 23.68 33.50
C VAL A 18 10.24 24.30 33.12
N SER A 19 10.75 23.92 31.96
CA SER A 19 11.99 24.51 31.45
C SER A 19 11.71 25.63 30.45
N LEU A 20 12.49 26.70 30.56
CA LEU A 20 12.49 27.81 29.62
C LEU A 20 13.87 27.89 28.93
N TYR A 21 13.87 28.15 27.65
CA TYR A 21 15.09 28.37 26.88
C TYR A 21 15.12 29.79 26.33
N ARG A 22 16.29 30.40 26.42
CA ARG A 22 16.52 31.78 25.95
C ARG A 22 17.49 31.76 24.73
N CYS A 23 17.11 32.50 23.69
CA CYS A 23 17.95 32.76 22.53
C CYS A 23 17.97 34.26 22.26
N GLY A 24 19.04 34.95 22.62
CA GLY A 24 19.07 36.42 22.63
C GLY A 24 18.01 36.98 23.57
N ASP A 25 17.13 37.82 23.05
CA ASP A 25 15.99 38.40 23.81
C ASP A 25 14.72 37.55 23.79
N PHE A 26 14.72 36.46 22.97
CA PHE A 26 13.58 35.56 22.90
C PHE A 26 13.67 34.44 23.92
N THR A 27 12.62 34.33 24.76
CA THR A 27 12.49 33.29 25.81
C THR A 27 11.21 32.52 25.55
N ASP A 28 11.29 31.19 25.54
CA ASP A 28 10.10 30.34 25.35
C ASP A 28 10.12 29.08 26.19
N LEU A 29 8.92 28.51 26.41
CA LEU A 29 8.72 27.21 27.03
C LEU A 29 9.19 26.10 26.07
N CYS A 30 10.14 25.28 26.53
CA CYS A 30 10.63 24.15 25.75
C CYS A 30 11.18 23.04 26.64
N ARG A 31 10.99 21.78 26.27
CA ARG A 31 11.57 20.63 26.98
C ARG A 31 13.08 20.48 26.74
N GLY A 32 13.62 21.09 25.69
CA GLY A 32 15.01 20.85 25.25
C GLY A 32 15.24 19.43 24.72
N PRO A 33 16.51 19.02 24.56
CA PRO A 33 17.69 19.86 24.64
C PRO A 33 17.77 20.89 23.51
N HIS A 34 18.52 21.98 23.72
CA HIS A 34 18.87 22.94 22.70
C HIS A 34 20.35 22.83 22.35
N ILE A 35 20.74 23.25 21.14
CA ILE A 35 22.14 23.45 20.78
C ILE A 35 22.73 24.58 21.64
N PRO A 36 24.02 24.47 22.03
CA PRO A 36 24.64 25.48 22.90
C PRO A 36 24.71 26.87 22.27
N ASP A 37 24.88 26.93 20.94
CA ASP A 37 25.03 28.16 20.18
C ASP A 37 24.42 28.03 18.80
N THR A 38 23.84 29.11 18.26
CA THR A 38 23.16 29.11 16.95
C THR A 38 24.11 28.87 15.78
N SER A 39 25.45 29.02 15.96
CA SER A 39 26.45 28.68 14.93
C SER A 39 26.43 27.20 14.57
N PHE A 40 26.06 26.32 15.49
CA PHE A 40 25.86 24.88 15.21
C PHE A 40 24.67 24.60 14.30
N GLY A 41 23.74 25.55 14.14
CA GLY A 41 22.57 25.47 13.26
C GLY A 41 22.74 26.10 11.90
N ALA A 42 23.96 26.34 11.41
CA ALA A 42 24.23 27.05 10.15
C ALA A 42 23.64 26.36 8.90
N ALA A 43 23.54 25.03 8.90
CA ALA A 43 22.95 24.26 7.81
C ALA A 43 21.43 24.05 8.02
N PHE A 44 20.63 25.10 7.86
CA PHE A 44 19.17 25.04 8.00
C PHE A 44 18.46 25.61 6.77
N LYS A 45 17.18 25.25 6.63
CA LYS A 45 16.28 25.76 5.59
C LYS A 45 14.86 25.87 6.11
N LEU A 46 14.20 27.02 5.91
CA LEU A 46 12.77 27.15 6.05
C LEU A 46 12.09 26.57 4.80
N LEU A 47 11.12 25.69 4.98
CA LEU A 47 10.50 24.90 3.90
C LEU A 47 9.15 25.48 3.48
N SER A 48 8.25 25.71 4.43
CA SER A 48 6.90 26.17 4.15
C SER A 48 6.24 26.83 5.37
N VAL A 49 5.14 27.51 5.12
CA VAL A 49 4.23 28.05 6.14
C VAL A 49 2.83 27.50 5.87
N ALA A 50 2.13 27.06 6.90
CA ALA A 50 0.76 26.58 6.84
C ALA A 50 -0.07 27.12 8.01
N GLY A 51 -1.39 27.28 7.81
CA GLY A 51 -2.32 27.50 8.90
C GLY A 51 -2.44 26.27 9.79
N ALA A 52 -2.54 26.45 11.09
CA ALA A 52 -2.78 25.39 12.05
C ALA A 52 -3.64 25.91 13.20
N TYR A 53 -4.81 25.30 13.41
CA TYR A 53 -5.63 25.61 14.57
C TYR A 53 -4.92 25.22 15.86
N TRP A 54 -5.03 26.10 16.88
CA TRP A 54 -4.46 25.81 18.19
C TRP A 54 -5.00 24.47 18.71
N ARG A 55 -4.10 23.54 19.03
CA ARG A 55 -4.40 22.15 19.47
C ARG A 55 -5.22 21.32 18.47
N GLY A 56 -5.25 21.70 17.21
CA GLY A 56 -6.02 20.97 16.18
C GLY A 56 -7.54 21.14 16.27
N ASP A 57 -8.00 22.10 17.09
CA ASP A 57 -9.43 22.40 17.26
C ASP A 57 -9.84 23.55 16.33
N GLU A 58 -10.69 23.26 15.34
CA GLU A 58 -11.18 24.22 14.35
C GLU A 58 -11.94 25.41 14.97
N LYS A 59 -12.43 25.28 16.21
CA LYS A 59 -13.11 26.34 16.96
C LYS A 59 -12.14 27.30 17.64
N ARG A 60 -10.83 26.99 17.63
CA ARG A 60 -9.77 27.79 18.23
C ARG A 60 -9.06 28.67 17.21
N PRO A 61 -8.30 29.70 17.65
CA PRO A 61 -7.57 30.56 16.75
C PRO A 61 -6.63 29.80 15.80
N MET A 62 -6.64 30.22 14.54
CA MET A 62 -5.70 29.72 13.55
C MET A 62 -4.36 30.43 13.73
N LEU A 63 -3.29 29.64 13.90
CA LEU A 63 -1.92 30.10 14.00
C LEU A 63 -1.17 29.79 12.69
N GLN A 64 -0.01 30.40 12.51
CA GLN A 64 0.91 30.07 11.43
C GLN A 64 1.94 29.04 11.94
N ARG A 65 2.05 27.91 11.23
CA ARG A 65 3.06 26.89 11.50
C ARG A 65 4.15 27.00 10.45
N ILE A 66 5.36 27.29 10.89
CA ILE A 66 6.55 27.37 10.03
C ILE A 66 7.26 26.02 10.08
N TYR A 67 7.46 25.41 8.92
CA TYR A 67 8.21 24.18 8.77
C TYR A 67 9.64 24.50 8.35
N GLY A 68 10.60 23.85 8.96
CA GLY A 68 12.01 23.99 8.64
C GLY A 68 12.74 22.68 8.92
N THR A 69 13.99 22.61 8.46
CA THR A 69 14.89 21.51 8.74
C THR A 69 16.29 22.02 8.99
N ALA A 70 17.09 21.26 9.76
CA ALA A 70 18.50 21.57 10.01
C ALA A 70 19.31 20.27 10.00
N PHE A 71 20.58 20.39 9.57
CA PHE A 71 21.53 19.28 9.49
C PHE A 71 22.88 19.71 10.06
N PHE A 72 23.72 18.74 10.39
CA PHE A 72 25.08 19.02 10.90
C PHE A 72 26.02 19.56 9.80
N SER A 73 25.71 19.32 8.53
CA SER A 73 26.52 19.80 7.42
C SER A 73 25.68 20.37 6.27
N PRO A 74 26.21 21.37 5.52
CA PRO A 74 25.57 21.87 4.30
C PRO A 74 25.39 20.77 3.23
N LYS A 75 26.27 19.77 3.20
CA LYS A 75 26.20 18.62 2.28
C LYS A 75 24.93 17.78 2.55
N ASP A 76 24.66 17.49 3.81
CA ASP A 76 23.50 16.70 4.21
C ASP A 76 22.20 17.46 3.97
N LEU A 77 22.20 18.76 4.28
CA LEU A 77 21.08 19.65 3.95
C LEU A 77 20.79 19.65 2.44
N LYS A 78 21.82 19.79 1.61
CA LYS A 78 21.66 19.76 0.14
C LYS A 78 21.11 18.41 -0.33
N ALA A 79 21.62 17.29 0.19
CA ALA A 79 21.13 15.95 -0.14
C ALA A 79 19.64 15.81 0.22
N TYR A 80 19.25 16.27 1.42
CA TYR A 80 17.85 16.25 1.87
C TYR A 80 16.93 17.12 0.99
N LEU A 81 17.37 18.34 0.63
CA LEU A 81 16.58 19.22 -0.25
C LEU A 81 16.41 18.61 -1.65
N THR A 82 17.45 18.00 -2.20
CA THR A 82 17.38 17.27 -3.48
C THR A 82 16.38 16.10 -3.39
N MET A 83 16.41 15.35 -2.29
CA MET A 83 15.43 14.27 -2.04
C MET A 83 14.00 14.82 -1.98
N LEU A 84 13.76 15.95 -1.31
CA LEU A 84 12.44 16.57 -1.25
C LEU A 84 11.93 17.04 -2.62
N GLU A 85 12.80 17.60 -3.45
CA GLU A 85 12.45 18.00 -4.83
C GLU A 85 12.10 16.78 -5.68
N GLU A 86 12.90 15.71 -5.57
CA GLU A 86 12.64 14.46 -6.26
C GLU A 86 11.30 13.83 -5.79
N ALA A 87 11.00 13.87 -4.48
CA ALA A 87 9.73 13.41 -3.94
C ALA A 87 8.53 14.18 -4.53
N LYS A 88 8.64 15.51 -4.64
CA LYS A 88 7.60 16.33 -5.29
C LYS A 88 7.43 15.99 -6.77
N ARG A 89 8.53 15.70 -7.46
CA ARG A 89 8.51 15.32 -8.88
C ARG A 89 7.82 13.97 -9.10
N ARG A 90 8.00 13.02 -8.15
CA ARG A 90 7.44 11.68 -8.20
C ARG A 90 6.07 11.55 -7.55
N ASP A 91 5.52 12.60 -6.95
CA ASP A 91 4.24 12.57 -6.24
C ASP A 91 3.16 11.87 -7.09
N HIS A 92 2.58 10.79 -6.54
CA HIS A 92 1.59 9.97 -7.24
C HIS A 92 0.34 10.73 -7.65
N ARG A 93 -0.02 11.83 -6.96
CA ARG A 93 -1.16 12.67 -7.31
C ARG A 93 -0.88 13.46 -8.59
N LYS A 94 0.35 13.93 -8.74
CA LYS A 94 0.81 14.64 -9.95
C LYS A 94 0.95 13.64 -11.11
N LEU A 95 1.72 12.58 -10.92
CA LEU A 95 1.96 11.58 -11.95
C LEU A 95 0.67 10.83 -12.33
N GLY A 96 -0.20 10.54 -11.36
CA GLY A 96 -1.50 9.92 -11.61
C GLY A 96 -2.38 10.73 -12.54
N LYS A 97 -2.38 12.07 -12.39
CA LYS A 97 -3.06 12.99 -13.29
C LYS A 97 -2.38 13.07 -14.67
N GLU A 98 -1.05 13.23 -14.70
CA GLU A 98 -0.27 13.31 -15.95
C GLU A 98 -0.37 12.04 -16.80
N LEU A 99 -0.45 10.86 -16.16
CA LEU A 99 -0.55 9.56 -16.81
C LEU A 99 -2.00 9.08 -17.00
N ASP A 100 -2.98 9.89 -16.59
CA ASP A 100 -4.42 9.59 -16.68
C ASP A 100 -4.79 8.27 -15.98
N LEU A 101 -4.34 8.10 -14.72
CA LEU A 101 -4.57 6.86 -13.96
C LEU A 101 -5.80 6.93 -13.07
N PHE A 102 -6.02 8.06 -12.39
CA PHE A 102 -7.13 8.23 -11.45
C PHE A 102 -7.42 9.70 -11.17
N SER A 103 -8.59 9.94 -10.59
CA SER A 103 -9.01 11.26 -10.07
C SER A 103 -9.74 11.12 -8.74
N VAL A 104 -9.81 12.22 -7.99
CA VAL A 104 -10.63 12.38 -6.78
C VAL A 104 -11.46 13.65 -6.96
N HIS A 105 -12.77 13.56 -6.74
CA HIS A 105 -13.73 14.65 -6.94
C HIS A 105 -14.44 14.97 -5.63
N GLU A 106 -14.56 16.25 -5.28
CA GLU A 106 -15.27 16.68 -4.07
C GLU A 106 -16.76 16.31 -4.13
N GLU A 107 -17.37 16.34 -5.32
CA GLU A 107 -18.77 15.98 -5.59
C GLU A 107 -19.07 14.52 -5.27
N ILE A 108 -18.10 13.62 -5.46
CA ILE A 108 -18.21 12.20 -5.10
C ILE A 108 -17.93 12.00 -3.61
N GLY A 109 -17.00 12.78 -3.06
CA GLY A 109 -16.57 12.74 -1.67
C GLY A 109 -15.05 12.57 -1.51
N GLY A 110 -14.50 13.22 -0.50
CA GLY A 110 -13.07 13.16 -0.21
C GLY A 110 -12.62 11.72 0.14
N GLY A 111 -11.50 11.28 -0.43
CA GLY A 111 -10.94 9.95 -0.22
C GLY A 111 -11.66 8.81 -0.94
N LEU A 112 -12.50 9.13 -1.94
CA LEU A 112 -13.11 8.17 -2.85
C LEU A 112 -12.46 8.32 -4.22
N VAL A 113 -11.81 7.25 -4.69
CA VAL A 113 -10.97 7.26 -5.90
C VAL A 113 -11.77 6.80 -7.10
N VAL A 114 -11.72 7.56 -8.19
CA VAL A 114 -12.22 7.17 -9.51
C VAL A 114 -11.04 6.72 -10.36
N TRP A 115 -11.04 5.46 -10.76
CA TRP A 115 -10.01 4.90 -11.61
C TRP A 115 -10.32 5.15 -13.08
N HIS A 116 -9.37 5.76 -13.80
CA HIS A 116 -9.45 5.94 -15.24
C HIS A 116 -9.03 4.65 -15.97
N PRO A 117 -9.30 4.49 -17.28
CA PRO A 117 -9.05 3.21 -17.98
C PRO A 117 -7.65 2.64 -17.79
N LYS A 118 -6.60 3.48 -17.86
CA LYS A 118 -5.21 3.04 -17.67
C LYS A 118 -4.92 2.65 -16.22
N GLY A 119 -5.46 3.41 -15.27
CA GLY A 119 -5.31 3.09 -13.84
C GLY A 119 -6.11 1.85 -13.43
N ALA A 120 -7.33 1.69 -13.95
CA ALA A 120 -8.12 0.48 -13.73
C ALA A 120 -7.44 -0.75 -14.31
N LEU A 121 -6.81 -0.63 -15.49
CA LEU A 121 -6.04 -1.72 -16.09
C LEU A 121 -4.80 -2.07 -15.27
N LEU A 122 -4.02 -1.07 -14.82
CA LEU A 122 -2.88 -1.26 -13.90
C LEU A 122 -3.30 -2.02 -12.64
N ARG A 123 -4.40 -1.60 -12.03
CA ARG A 123 -5.00 -2.24 -10.87
C ARG A 123 -5.39 -3.70 -11.17
N THR A 124 -6.08 -3.95 -12.28
CA THR A 124 -6.51 -5.29 -12.69
C THR A 124 -5.32 -6.24 -12.91
N ILE A 125 -4.22 -5.75 -13.50
CA ILE A 125 -2.99 -6.52 -13.67
C ILE A 125 -2.42 -6.92 -12.30
N LEU A 126 -2.38 -5.99 -11.36
CA LEU A 126 -1.89 -6.25 -10.00
C LEU A 126 -2.80 -7.22 -9.23
N GLU A 127 -4.13 -7.04 -9.32
CA GLU A 127 -5.12 -7.95 -8.71
C GLU A 127 -5.02 -9.38 -9.25
N ASN A 128 -4.79 -9.52 -10.56
CA ASN A 128 -4.60 -10.83 -11.19
C ASN A 128 -3.30 -11.49 -10.77
N PHE A 129 -2.21 -10.72 -10.67
CA PHE A 129 -0.94 -11.19 -10.15
C PHE A 129 -1.10 -11.70 -8.71
N GLU A 130 -1.70 -10.92 -7.82
CA GLU A 130 -1.99 -11.33 -6.45
C GLU A 130 -2.81 -12.61 -6.38
N ARG A 131 -3.89 -12.67 -7.13
CA ARG A 131 -4.79 -13.84 -7.14
C ARG A 131 -4.06 -15.11 -7.58
N GLN A 132 -3.26 -15.04 -8.64
CA GLN A 132 -2.50 -16.18 -9.14
C GLN A 132 -1.46 -16.67 -8.13
N GLU A 133 -0.73 -15.74 -7.51
CA GLU A 133 0.29 -16.06 -6.51
C GLU A 133 -0.30 -16.70 -5.23
N HIS A 134 -1.49 -16.26 -4.82
CA HIS A 134 -2.19 -16.87 -3.70
C HIS A 134 -2.73 -18.26 -4.03
N LEU A 135 -3.38 -18.44 -5.18
CA LEU A 135 -3.87 -19.74 -5.64
C LEU A 135 -2.73 -20.77 -5.74
N ARG A 136 -1.57 -20.37 -6.29
CA ARG A 136 -0.39 -21.22 -6.40
C ARG A 136 0.13 -21.71 -5.05
N ARG A 137 -0.05 -20.92 -3.99
CA ARG A 137 0.36 -21.24 -2.62
C ARG A 137 -0.74 -21.89 -1.79
N GLY A 138 -1.81 -22.37 -2.41
CA GLY A 138 -2.89 -23.12 -1.77
C GLY A 138 -3.90 -22.26 -1.00
N TYR A 139 -3.98 -20.96 -1.30
CA TYR A 139 -5.07 -20.13 -0.79
C TYR A 139 -6.35 -20.36 -1.60
N GLN A 140 -7.49 -20.26 -0.93
CA GLN A 140 -8.81 -20.33 -1.54
C GLN A 140 -9.39 -18.94 -1.66
N VAL A 141 -9.77 -18.54 -2.87
CA VAL A 141 -10.37 -17.22 -3.12
C VAL A 141 -11.80 -17.22 -2.63
N VAL A 142 -12.16 -16.22 -1.84
CA VAL A 142 -13.50 -16.02 -1.28
C VAL A 142 -13.98 -14.60 -1.50
N MET A 143 -15.27 -14.33 -1.31
CA MET A 143 -15.87 -13.01 -1.38
C MET A 143 -16.94 -12.86 -0.30
N GLY A 144 -16.82 -11.80 0.50
CA GLY A 144 -17.78 -11.43 1.52
C GLY A 144 -18.70 -10.27 1.08
N PRO A 145 -19.88 -10.11 1.71
CA PRO A 145 -20.78 -8.98 1.45
C PRO A 145 -20.18 -7.68 1.96
N GLN A 146 -20.60 -6.54 1.36
CA GLN A 146 -20.14 -5.21 1.74
C GLN A 146 -20.85 -4.66 3.00
N ILE A 147 -22.10 -5.06 3.22
CA ILE A 147 -22.95 -4.58 4.30
C ILE A 147 -23.31 -5.76 5.19
N LEU A 148 -23.08 -5.63 6.50
CA LEU A 148 -23.39 -6.65 7.51
C LEU A 148 -24.20 -6.05 8.66
N ARG A 149 -24.98 -6.87 9.37
CA ARG A 149 -25.71 -6.45 10.57
C ARG A 149 -24.77 -5.91 11.64
N SER A 150 -25.13 -4.81 12.26
CA SER A 150 -24.31 -4.15 13.30
C SER A 150 -24.05 -5.03 14.53
N GLU A 151 -24.93 -5.99 14.82
CA GLU A 151 -24.77 -6.96 15.91
C GLU A 151 -23.50 -7.82 15.77
N LEU A 152 -23.12 -8.16 14.52
CA LEU A 152 -21.90 -8.93 14.27
C LEU A 152 -20.64 -8.15 14.65
N TRP A 153 -20.66 -6.84 14.42
CA TRP A 153 -19.58 -5.94 14.79
C TRP A 153 -19.51 -5.71 16.31
N ARG A 154 -20.65 -5.79 17.01
CA ARG A 154 -20.69 -5.78 18.49
C ARG A 154 -20.10 -7.09 19.02
N LYS A 155 -20.55 -8.24 18.48
CA LYS A 155 -20.03 -9.56 18.88
C LYS A 155 -18.52 -9.67 18.71
N SER A 156 -17.96 -9.12 17.64
CA SER A 156 -16.52 -9.14 17.38
C SER A 156 -15.73 -8.11 18.22
N GLY A 157 -16.38 -7.15 18.87
CA GLY A 157 -15.76 -6.06 19.62
C GLY A 157 -15.40 -4.82 18.79
N HIS A 158 -15.61 -4.86 17.48
CA HIS A 158 -15.29 -3.70 16.63
C HIS A 158 -16.10 -2.45 16.98
N LEU A 159 -17.35 -2.59 17.42
CA LEU A 159 -18.16 -1.44 17.86
C LEU A 159 -17.58 -0.74 19.07
N ASP A 160 -16.95 -1.48 19.98
CA ASP A 160 -16.41 -0.92 21.22
C ASP A 160 -15.06 -0.20 21.01
N TYR A 161 -14.27 -0.67 20.05
CA TYR A 161 -12.89 -0.21 19.83
C TYR A 161 -12.67 0.55 18.53
N TYR A 162 -13.61 0.48 17.56
CA TYR A 162 -13.40 0.96 16.21
C TYR A 162 -14.58 1.72 15.60
N SER A 163 -15.66 1.97 16.37
CA SER A 163 -16.91 2.58 15.90
C SER A 163 -16.73 3.94 15.21
N GLU A 164 -15.78 4.76 15.68
CA GLU A 164 -15.50 6.09 15.09
C GLU A 164 -15.05 6.02 13.62
N ASN A 165 -14.51 4.87 13.21
CA ASN A 165 -14.02 4.62 11.86
C ASN A 165 -15.03 3.84 10.97
N MET A 166 -16.27 3.65 11.43
CA MET A 166 -17.27 2.85 10.72
C MET A 166 -18.38 3.71 10.14
N TYR A 167 -18.97 3.25 9.02
CA TYR A 167 -20.18 3.80 8.44
C TYR A 167 -21.36 2.93 8.81
N PHE A 168 -22.44 3.55 9.30
CA PHE A 168 -23.66 2.88 9.72
C PHE A 168 -24.82 3.25 8.82
N THR A 169 -25.76 2.32 8.65
CA THR A 169 -27.03 2.53 7.97
C THR A 169 -28.11 1.71 8.65
N GLU A 170 -29.37 2.00 8.32
CA GLU A 170 -30.53 1.25 8.81
C GLU A 170 -31.33 0.74 7.61
N ILE A 171 -31.75 -0.52 7.65
CA ILE A 171 -32.56 -1.16 6.61
C ILE A 171 -33.67 -1.92 7.34
N ASP A 172 -34.92 -1.61 7.04
CA ASP A 172 -36.10 -2.23 7.63
C ASP A 172 -36.12 -2.25 9.17
N GLY A 173 -35.69 -1.13 9.79
CA GLY A 173 -35.60 -1.00 11.24
C GLY A 173 -34.44 -1.78 11.87
N GLN A 174 -33.55 -2.35 11.09
CA GLN A 174 -32.37 -3.08 11.56
C GLN A 174 -31.07 -2.32 11.24
N GLY A 175 -30.20 -2.23 12.23
CA GLY A 175 -28.91 -1.59 12.06
C GLY A 175 -27.93 -2.44 11.24
N TYR A 176 -27.31 -1.81 10.27
CA TYR A 176 -26.23 -2.38 9.45
C TYR A 176 -25.00 -1.47 9.49
N ALA A 177 -23.87 -2.03 9.14
CA ALA A 177 -22.63 -1.27 8.90
C ALA A 177 -21.97 -1.72 7.61
N ILE A 178 -21.35 -0.76 6.93
CA ILE A 178 -20.46 -1.06 5.82
C ILE A 178 -19.17 -1.64 6.41
N LYS A 179 -18.66 -2.73 5.85
CA LYS A 179 -17.54 -3.45 6.44
C LYS A 179 -16.25 -2.61 6.48
N PRO A 180 -15.65 -2.41 7.66
CA PRO A 180 -14.31 -1.81 7.79
C PRO A 180 -13.19 -2.83 7.68
N MET A 181 -13.53 -4.14 7.74
CA MET A 181 -12.62 -5.30 7.70
C MET A 181 -13.33 -6.51 7.08
N ASN A 182 -12.58 -7.50 6.62
CA ASN A 182 -13.14 -8.68 5.91
C ASN A 182 -13.30 -9.93 6.81
N CYS A 183 -12.73 -9.93 8.01
CA CYS A 183 -12.62 -11.10 8.91
C CYS A 183 -13.95 -11.81 9.19
N LEU A 184 -15.07 -11.07 9.33
CA LEU A 184 -16.35 -11.66 9.69
C LEU A 184 -16.83 -12.66 8.64
N ALA A 185 -16.77 -12.31 7.35
CA ALA A 185 -17.20 -13.19 6.27
C ALA A 185 -16.39 -14.49 6.25
N HIS A 186 -15.08 -14.42 6.46
CA HIS A 186 -14.19 -15.57 6.47
C HIS A 186 -14.50 -16.51 7.64
N MET A 187 -14.83 -15.98 8.82
CA MET A 187 -15.27 -16.79 9.96
C MET A 187 -16.59 -17.52 9.68
N PHE A 188 -17.55 -16.88 8.97
CA PHE A 188 -18.78 -17.56 8.54
C PHE A 188 -18.50 -18.67 7.52
N ILE A 189 -17.56 -18.47 6.60
CA ILE A 189 -17.13 -19.52 5.66
C ILE A 189 -16.47 -20.67 6.42
N TYR A 190 -15.61 -20.40 7.39
CA TYR A 190 -15.03 -21.45 8.24
C TYR A 190 -16.13 -22.28 8.92
N ARG A 191 -17.09 -21.61 9.57
CA ARG A 191 -18.19 -22.23 10.33
C ARG A 191 -19.24 -22.94 9.48
N SER A 192 -19.28 -22.69 8.17
CA SER A 192 -20.28 -23.29 7.27
C SER A 192 -20.19 -24.82 7.16
N LYS A 193 -19.08 -25.43 7.61
CA LYS A 193 -18.82 -26.87 7.60
C LYS A 193 -18.23 -27.32 8.93
N LEU A 194 -18.45 -28.58 9.31
CA LEU A 194 -17.67 -29.21 10.35
C LEU A 194 -16.21 -29.32 9.89
N ARG A 195 -15.29 -28.97 10.78
CA ARG A 195 -13.85 -28.99 10.50
C ARG A 195 -13.13 -30.03 11.35
N SER A 196 -12.14 -30.66 10.75
CA SER A 196 -11.19 -31.53 11.45
C SER A 196 -9.77 -30.95 11.33
N PHE A 197 -8.84 -31.45 12.13
CA PHE A 197 -7.44 -31.08 12.04
C PHE A 197 -6.84 -31.30 10.63
N ARG A 198 -7.43 -32.21 9.85
CA ARG A 198 -7.00 -32.50 8.46
C ARG A 198 -7.41 -31.43 7.47
N ASP A 199 -8.37 -30.57 7.81
CA ASP A 199 -8.81 -29.44 7.01
C ASP A 199 -7.96 -28.19 7.24
N LEU A 200 -7.03 -28.27 8.22
CA LEU A 200 -6.16 -27.15 8.63
C LEU A 200 -4.70 -27.37 8.17
N PRO A 201 -3.98 -26.34 7.76
CA PRO A 201 -4.40 -24.94 7.75
C PRO A 201 -5.36 -24.63 6.62
N LEU A 202 -6.45 -23.90 6.91
CA LEU A 202 -7.36 -23.35 5.91
C LEU A 202 -6.96 -21.89 5.62
N ARG A 203 -6.58 -21.60 4.39
CA ARG A 203 -6.12 -20.27 3.96
C ARG A 203 -7.16 -19.64 3.03
N LEU A 204 -7.88 -18.63 3.52
CA LEU A 204 -8.90 -17.88 2.77
C LEU A 204 -8.30 -16.53 2.35
N PHE A 205 -8.48 -16.17 1.08
CA PHE A 205 -7.97 -14.92 0.48
C PHE A 205 -9.11 -14.14 -0.19
N GLU A 206 -9.17 -12.86 0.06
CA GLU A 206 -10.12 -11.94 -0.57
C GLU A 206 -9.41 -10.65 -1.01
N LEU A 207 -9.60 -10.24 -2.26
CA LEU A 207 -9.40 -8.84 -2.64
C LEU A 207 -10.62 -8.06 -2.15
N GLY A 208 -10.62 -7.77 -0.86
CA GLY A 208 -11.79 -7.30 -0.13
C GLY A 208 -11.82 -5.78 -0.04
N THR A 209 -12.81 -5.16 -0.68
CA THR A 209 -13.04 -3.71 -0.54
C THR A 209 -13.65 -3.41 0.83
N VAL A 210 -13.08 -2.47 1.54
CA VAL A 210 -13.51 -1.99 2.86
C VAL A 210 -13.63 -0.48 2.88
N GLN A 211 -14.45 0.05 3.81
CA GLN A 211 -14.64 1.48 3.99
C GLN A 211 -14.31 1.88 5.42
N ARG A 212 -13.55 2.97 5.57
CA ARG A 212 -13.20 3.53 6.88
C ARG A 212 -13.44 5.03 6.88
N HIS A 213 -14.09 5.50 7.93
CA HIS A 213 -14.31 6.92 8.15
C HIS A 213 -13.00 7.58 8.59
N GLU A 214 -12.20 8.00 7.62
CA GLU A 214 -11.00 8.79 7.86
C GLU A 214 -11.35 10.27 7.93
N LYS A 215 -10.76 11.01 8.89
CA LYS A 215 -10.94 12.46 9.01
C LYS A 215 -10.42 13.16 7.75
N SER A 216 -11.10 14.21 7.29
CA SER A 216 -10.73 14.91 6.04
C SER A 216 -9.29 15.42 6.02
N GLY A 217 -8.78 15.90 7.16
CA GLY A 217 -7.43 16.46 7.27
C GLY A 217 -6.28 15.45 7.14
N VAL A 218 -6.58 14.14 7.13
CA VAL A 218 -5.54 13.10 6.98
C VAL A 218 -5.57 12.42 5.61
N LEU A 219 -6.57 12.73 4.77
CA LEU A 219 -6.68 12.15 3.43
C LEU A 219 -5.52 12.60 2.54
N HIS A 220 -4.95 11.67 1.76
CA HIS A 220 -3.80 11.98 0.92
C HIS A 220 -3.71 11.06 -0.30
N GLY A 221 -4.19 11.54 -1.45
CA GLY A 221 -4.13 10.83 -2.73
C GLY A 221 -4.62 9.38 -2.62
N LEU A 222 -3.80 8.44 -3.08
CA LEU A 222 -4.05 7.00 -2.95
C LEU A 222 -3.55 6.41 -1.61
N THR A 223 -2.69 7.11 -0.87
CA THR A 223 -2.04 6.56 0.32
C THR A 223 -2.92 6.57 1.56
N ARG A 224 -3.93 7.46 1.61
CA ARG A 224 -4.92 7.49 2.67
C ARG A 224 -6.28 7.90 2.14
N VAL A 225 -7.14 6.91 2.01
CA VAL A 225 -8.45 6.98 1.35
C VAL A 225 -9.55 6.45 2.28
N ARG A 226 -10.81 6.69 1.94
CA ARG A 226 -11.97 6.20 2.71
C ARG A 226 -12.50 4.87 2.21
N GLN A 227 -12.24 4.53 0.96
CA GLN A 227 -12.55 3.22 0.36
C GLN A 227 -11.29 2.65 -0.26
N PHE A 228 -10.97 1.40 0.09
CA PHE A 228 -9.80 0.72 -0.45
C PHE A 228 -10.00 -0.79 -0.47
N THR A 229 -9.22 -1.46 -1.31
CA THR A 229 -9.23 -2.91 -1.43
C THR A 229 -7.99 -3.49 -0.77
N GLN A 230 -8.19 -4.42 0.17
CA GLN A 230 -7.11 -5.15 0.81
C GLN A 230 -6.91 -6.51 0.12
N ASP A 231 -5.66 -6.92 0.02
CA ASP A 231 -5.25 -8.29 -0.28
C ASP A 231 -5.32 -9.16 0.99
N ASP A 232 -6.50 -9.20 1.57
CA ASP A 232 -6.74 -9.70 2.90
C ASP A 232 -6.86 -11.23 2.93
N SER A 233 -6.23 -11.84 3.91
CA SER A 233 -6.35 -13.27 4.13
C SER A 233 -6.47 -13.63 5.58
N HIS A 234 -7.25 -14.69 5.83
CA HIS A 234 -7.40 -15.28 7.13
C HIS A 234 -7.03 -16.76 7.08
N LEU A 235 -6.02 -17.10 7.87
CA LEU A 235 -5.55 -18.47 7.98
C LEU A 235 -6.06 -19.04 9.28
N PHE A 236 -6.78 -20.16 9.21
CA PHE A 236 -7.22 -20.91 10.39
C PHE A 236 -6.31 -22.11 10.53
N CYS A 237 -5.61 -22.22 11.65
CA CYS A 237 -4.63 -23.26 11.87
C CYS A 237 -4.72 -23.83 13.29
N THR A 238 -4.12 -24.99 13.52
CA THR A 238 -3.92 -25.50 14.88
C THR A 238 -2.81 -24.70 15.57
N PRO A 239 -2.76 -24.65 16.91
CA PRO A 239 -1.66 -23.99 17.63
C PRO A 239 -0.26 -24.46 17.17
N ALA A 240 -0.11 -25.74 16.87
CA ALA A 240 1.15 -26.31 16.39
C ALA A 240 1.56 -25.83 14.98
N GLN A 241 0.61 -25.35 14.17
CA GLN A 241 0.88 -24.86 12.81
C GLN A 241 1.20 -23.37 12.75
N VAL A 242 0.96 -22.60 13.82
CA VAL A 242 1.06 -21.12 13.83
C VAL A 242 2.42 -20.65 13.34
N ALA A 243 3.51 -21.12 13.94
CA ALA A 243 4.86 -20.67 13.59
C ALA A 243 5.22 -20.99 12.13
N SER A 244 4.83 -22.18 11.62
CA SER A 244 5.06 -22.56 10.23
C SER A 244 4.25 -21.72 9.26
N GLU A 245 2.99 -21.38 9.58
CA GLU A 245 2.16 -20.53 8.73
C GLU A 245 2.67 -19.08 8.70
N ILE A 246 3.11 -18.52 9.83
CA ILE A 246 3.73 -17.19 9.86
C ILE A 246 4.99 -17.17 8.98
N LYS A 247 5.84 -18.19 9.06
CA LYS A 247 7.03 -18.32 8.22
C LYS A 247 6.67 -18.37 6.73
N ASN A 248 5.64 -19.13 6.35
CA ASN A 248 5.15 -19.20 4.97
C ASN A 248 4.65 -17.83 4.48
N VAL A 249 3.95 -17.08 5.33
CA VAL A 249 3.49 -15.71 5.00
C VAL A 249 4.67 -14.75 4.87
N LEU A 250 5.67 -14.80 5.73
CA LEU A 250 6.88 -13.97 5.61
C LEU A 250 7.65 -14.28 4.32
N LYS A 251 7.73 -15.56 3.93
CA LYS A 251 8.30 -15.92 2.63
C LYS A 251 7.49 -15.35 1.47
N LEU A 252 6.16 -15.47 1.50
CA LEU A 252 5.27 -14.88 0.48
C LEU A 252 5.51 -13.38 0.36
N ILE A 253 5.57 -12.64 1.48
CA ILE A 253 5.85 -11.20 1.49
C ILE A 253 7.21 -10.92 0.83
N SER A 254 8.25 -11.65 1.23
CA SER A 254 9.60 -11.47 0.67
C SER A 254 9.62 -11.71 -0.86
N ASP A 255 9.00 -12.80 -1.31
CA ASP A 255 8.93 -13.14 -2.73
C ASP A 255 8.21 -12.04 -3.51
N LEU A 256 7.02 -11.60 -3.07
CA LEU A 256 6.25 -10.59 -3.78
C LEU A 256 6.95 -9.22 -3.78
N MET A 257 7.60 -8.81 -2.68
CA MET A 257 8.35 -7.56 -2.64
C MET A 257 9.56 -7.57 -3.58
N ALA A 258 10.19 -8.72 -3.77
CA ALA A 258 11.32 -8.87 -4.69
C ALA A 258 10.93 -8.59 -6.16
N VAL A 259 9.67 -8.89 -6.57
CA VAL A 259 9.18 -8.58 -7.94
C VAL A 259 9.24 -7.08 -8.25
N PHE A 260 9.05 -6.26 -7.23
CA PHE A 260 9.00 -4.80 -7.35
C PHE A 260 10.32 -4.12 -6.94
N ASP A 261 11.36 -4.91 -6.60
CA ASP A 261 12.64 -4.41 -6.09
C ASP A 261 12.49 -3.55 -4.80
N PHE A 262 11.54 -3.93 -3.94
CA PHE A 262 11.35 -3.27 -2.65
C PHE A 262 12.22 -3.90 -1.56
N LYS A 263 12.91 -3.03 -0.81
CA LYS A 263 13.46 -3.36 0.50
C LYS A 263 12.41 -3.07 1.57
N PHE A 264 12.46 -3.82 2.66
CA PHE A 264 11.53 -3.62 3.77
C PHE A 264 12.20 -3.87 5.12
N ASP A 265 11.65 -3.22 6.15
CA ASP A 265 11.95 -3.48 7.56
C ASP A 265 10.75 -4.16 8.21
N MET A 266 10.98 -4.86 9.31
CA MET A 266 9.93 -5.51 10.10
C MET A 266 9.88 -4.94 11.51
N GLU A 267 8.68 -4.81 12.06
CA GLU A 267 8.44 -4.45 13.45
C GLU A 267 7.51 -5.47 14.11
N LEU A 268 7.82 -5.85 15.33
CA LEU A 268 6.94 -6.66 16.19
C LEU A 268 6.22 -5.71 17.16
N SER A 269 4.91 -5.53 16.96
CA SER A 269 4.08 -4.67 17.78
C SER A 269 3.40 -5.48 18.88
N THR A 270 3.58 -5.05 20.14
CA THR A 270 3.09 -5.74 21.33
C THR A 270 1.74 -5.20 21.81
N ARG A 271 1.27 -5.68 22.95
CA ARG A 271 -0.06 -5.42 23.51
C ARG A 271 -0.33 -3.95 23.76
N PRO A 272 -1.42 -3.35 23.22
CA PRO A 272 -1.83 -1.98 23.56
C PRO A 272 -2.55 -1.92 24.91
N ALA A 273 -2.61 -0.71 25.50
CA ALA A 273 -3.29 -0.49 26.78
C ALA A 273 -4.79 -0.86 26.75
N LYS A 274 -5.46 -0.68 25.61
CA LYS A 274 -6.86 -1.09 25.38
C LYS A 274 -6.87 -2.33 24.50
N SER A 275 -7.07 -3.48 25.09
CA SER A 275 -7.03 -4.79 24.38
C SER A 275 -8.03 -5.77 25.00
N ILE A 276 -8.31 -6.84 24.26
CA ILE A 276 -9.10 -8.01 24.69
C ILE A 276 -8.21 -9.25 24.76
N GLY A 277 -8.69 -10.33 25.38
CA GLY A 277 -7.93 -11.57 25.57
C GLY A 277 -7.17 -11.61 26.90
N THR A 278 -6.73 -12.80 27.28
CA THR A 278 -5.98 -13.04 28.52
C THR A 278 -4.49 -12.72 28.37
N ASP A 279 -3.76 -12.62 29.46
CA ASP A 279 -2.32 -12.40 29.43
C ASP A 279 -1.60 -13.57 28.77
N GLU A 280 -2.08 -14.80 29.04
CA GLU A 280 -1.58 -16.05 28.45
C GLU A 280 -1.75 -16.08 26.91
N ASP A 281 -2.92 -15.64 26.40
CA ASP A 281 -3.15 -15.55 24.96
C ASP A 281 -2.17 -14.59 24.30
N TRP A 282 -1.96 -13.42 24.92
CA TRP A 282 -1.03 -12.41 24.42
C TRP A 282 0.43 -12.86 24.44
N GLU A 283 0.84 -13.55 25.52
CA GLU A 283 2.20 -14.09 25.63
C GLU A 283 2.44 -15.19 24.59
N MET A 284 1.48 -16.11 24.42
CA MET A 284 1.55 -17.18 23.43
C MET A 284 1.62 -16.61 22.01
N ALA A 285 0.74 -15.65 21.67
CA ALA A 285 0.73 -15.03 20.34
C ALA A 285 2.03 -14.28 20.06
N THR A 286 2.51 -13.47 21.02
CA THR A 286 3.74 -12.69 20.86
C THR A 286 4.96 -13.61 20.71
N SER A 287 5.04 -14.68 21.50
CA SER A 287 6.11 -15.66 21.41
C SER A 287 6.12 -16.36 20.05
N ALA A 288 4.95 -16.75 19.52
CA ALA A 288 4.85 -17.39 18.22
C ALA A 288 5.33 -16.48 17.08
N LEU A 289 4.96 -15.18 17.11
CA LEU A 289 5.44 -14.20 16.13
C LEU A 289 6.95 -13.98 16.22
N LYS A 290 7.47 -13.88 17.44
CA LYS A 290 8.91 -13.73 17.71
C LYS A 290 9.71 -14.93 17.22
N GLU A 291 9.29 -16.13 17.58
CA GLU A 291 9.92 -17.38 17.15
C GLU A 291 9.95 -17.50 15.63
N ALA A 292 8.88 -17.14 14.94
CA ALA A 292 8.84 -17.16 13.49
C ALA A 292 9.86 -16.18 12.87
N LEU A 293 9.97 -14.96 13.39
CA LEU A 293 10.96 -13.96 12.93
C LEU A 293 12.40 -14.45 13.17
N GLU A 294 12.68 -14.97 14.36
CA GLU A 294 14.00 -15.50 14.72
C GLU A 294 14.39 -16.71 13.87
N SER A 295 13.42 -17.61 13.57
CA SER A 295 13.66 -18.82 12.78
C SER A 295 14.11 -18.56 11.33
N ILE A 296 13.76 -17.38 10.77
CA ILE A 296 14.20 -16.95 9.44
C ILE A 296 15.39 -15.97 9.47
N GLY A 297 15.94 -15.70 10.66
CA GLY A 297 17.03 -14.75 10.84
C GLY A 297 16.65 -13.30 10.52
N ALA A 298 15.36 -12.94 10.62
CA ALA A 298 14.88 -11.60 10.33
C ALA A 298 15.42 -10.58 11.34
N LYS A 299 15.80 -9.40 10.83
CA LYS A 299 16.05 -8.23 11.67
C LYS A 299 14.71 -7.52 11.88
N TYR A 300 14.36 -7.24 13.12
CA TYR A 300 13.12 -6.52 13.45
C TYR A 300 13.32 -5.62 14.66
N GLU A 301 12.47 -4.61 14.76
CA GLU A 301 12.36 -3.72 15.93
C GLU A 301 11.12 -4.08 16.74
N ILE A 302 11.14 -3.84 18.06
CA ILE A 302 9.97 -4.00 18.91
C ILE A 302 9.28 -2.64 19.02
N ASN A 303 7.99 -2.61 18.68
CA ASN A 303 7.13 -1.45 18.81
C ASN A 303 6.11 -1.72 19.94
N GLU A 304 6.44 -1.22 21.13
CA GLU A 304 5.64 -1.51 22.32
C GLU A 304 4.27 -0.80 22.27
N GLY A 305 3.20 -1.55 22.51
CA GLY A 305 1.85 -1.02 22.64
C GLY A 305 1.14 -0.68 21.33
N ASP A 306 1.68 -1.04 20.17
CA ASP A 306 1.09 -0.76 18.84
C ASP A 306 0.38 -1.97 18.21
N GLY A 307 0.16 -3.05 18.97
CA GLY A 307 -0.60 -4.23 18.53
C GLY A 307 -2.06 -3.90 18.21
N ALA A 308 -2.75 -4.82 17.52
CA ALA A 308 -4.19 -4.71 17.35
C ALA A 308 -4.90 -4.94 18.72
N PHE A 309 -6.14 -4.48 18.86
CA PHE A 309 -6.85 -4.67 20.13
C PHE A 309 -7.10 -6.14 20.48
N TYR A 310 -7.00 -7.05 19.51
CA TYR A 310 -7.25 -8.49 19.64
C TYR A 310 -5.98 -9.37 19.52
N GLY A 311 -4.82 -8.81 19.24
CA GLY A 311 -3.58 -9.59 19.14
C GLY A 311 -2.35 -8.80 18.71
N PRO A 312 -1.15 -9.34 18.98
CA PRO A 312 0.12 -8.77 18.52
C PRO A 312 0.26 -8.90 17.00
N LYS A 313 1.13 -8.08 16.42
CA LYS A 313 1.33 -8.06 14.97
C LYS A 313 2.79 -7.91 14.56
N ILE A 314 3.13 -8.45 13.39
CA ILE A 314 4.32 -8.09 12.63
C ILE A 314 3.89 -7.09 11.56
N ASP A 315 4.48 -5.91 11.55
CA ASP A 315 4.31 -4.92 10.49
C ASP A 315 5.50 -4.95 9.55
N VAL A 316 5.21 -4.96 8.24
CA VAL A 316 6.20 -4.90 7.17
C VAL A 316 6.17 -3.52 6.55
N LYS A 317 7.27 -2.80 6.68
CA LYS A 317 7.43 -1.42 6.23
C LYS A 317 8.31 -1.38 4.98
N LEU A 318 7.71 -1.09 3.83
CA LEU A 318 8.41 -0.93 2.57
C LEU A 318 9.25 0.34 2.55
N LYS A 319 10.43 0.26 1.95
CA LYS A 319 11.24 1.44 1.61
C LYS A 319 11.13 1.73 0.12
N ASP A 320 10.62 2.91 -0.21
CA ASP A 320 10.53 3.35 -1.59
C ASP A 320 11.91 3.84 -2.12
N ALA A 321 11.95 4.22 -3.41
CA ALA A 321 13.17 4.72 -4.05
C ALA A 321 13.75 6.00 -3.43
N LEU A 322 13.00 6.67 -2.55
CA LEU A 322 13.42 7.84 -1.78
C LEU A 322 13.72 7.51 -0.31
N ASN A 323 13.80 6.21 0.01
CA ASN A 323 14.02 5.68 1.36
C ASN A 323 12.95 6.10 2.39
N ARG A 324 11.72 6.41 1.94
CA ARG A 324 10.57 6.66 2.83
C ARG A 324 9.97 5.33 3.22
N SER A 325 9.55 5.21 4.48
CA SER A 325 8.96 3.98 5.03
C SER A 325 7.43 4.01 4.91
N TRP A 326 6.84 2.92 4.40
CA TRP A 326 5.41 2.74 4.19
C TRP A 326 4.95 1.43 4.79
N GLN A 327 4.07 1.47 5.77
CA GLN A 327 3.43 0.26 6.29
C GLN A 327 2.49 -0.32 5.23
N CYS A 328 2.77 -1.54 4.79
CA CYS A 328 1.98 -2.27 3.80
C CYS A 328 1.55 -3.63 4.35
N GLY A 329 2.47 -4.60 4.45
CA GLY A 329 2.15 -5.92 4.97
C GLY A 329 1.95 -5.94 6.48
N THR A 330 1.05 -6.80 6.93
CA THR A 330 0.82 -7.02 8.36
C THR A 330 0.45 -8.48 8.58
N ILE A 331 0.94 -9.08 9.67
CA ILE A 331 0.54 -10.41 10.15
C ILE A 331 0.10 -10.26 11.60
N GLN A 332 -1.14 -10.62 11.92
CA GLN A 332 -1.71 -10.51 13.27
C GLN A 332 -2.14 -11.88 13.75
N CYS A 333 -1.77 -12.23 14.97
CA CYS A 333 -2.12 -13.51 15.59
C CYS A 333 -3.28 -13.31 16.55
N ASP A 334 -4.40 -13.98 16.31
CA ASP A 334 -5.69 -13.79 16.98
C ASP A 334 -6.22 -15.11 17.56
N PHE A 335 -6.34 -15.17 18.87
CA PHE A 335 -6.98 -16.25 19.63
C PHE A 335 -8.41 -15.88 20.03
N THR A 336 -8.77 -14.62 20.02
CA THR A 336 -10.00 -14.06 20.61
C THR A 336 -11.21 -14.17 19.69
N LEU A 337 -11.08 -13.80 18.41
CA LEU A 337 -12.23 -13.87 17.48
C LEU A 337 -12.71 -15.31 17.25
N PRO A 338 -11.82 -16.32 17.09
CA PRO A 338 -12.26 -17.71 17.05
C PRO A 338 -13.11 -18.14 18.26
N GLU A 339 -12.77 -17.66 19.45
CA GLU A 339 -13.58 -17.92 20.66
C GLU A 339 -14.92 -17.21 20.62
N ARG A 340 -14.95 -15.92 20.35
CA ARG A 340 -16.18 -15.11 20.28
C ARG A 340 -17.19 -15.62 19.26
N PHE A 341 -16.72 -16.21 18.16
CA PHE A 341 -17.56 -16.78 17.10
C PHE A 341 -17.78 -18.27 17.23
N ASP A 342 -17.28 -18.90 18.30
CA ASP A 342 -17.40 -20.32 18.60
C ASP A 342 -16.89 -21.21 17.44
N LEU A 343 -15.74 -20.85 16.87
CA LEU A 343 -15.10 -21.63 15.83
C LEU A 343 -14.41 -22.83 16.47
N THR A 344 -14.64 -24.03 15.93
CA THR A 344 -14.02 -25.26 16.44
C THR A 344 -13.58 -26.18 15.30
N PHE A 345 -12.60 -27.05 15.59
CA PHE A 345 -12.27 -28.21 14.78
C PHE A 345 -12.16 -29.44 15.67
N THR A 346 -12.38 -30.61 15.10
CA THR A 346 -12.16 -31.89 15.80
C THR A 346 -10.70 -32.30 15.59
N ASP A 347 -9.97 -32.45 16.69
CA ASP A 347 -8.56 -32.86 16.65
C ASP A 347 -8.40 -34.39 16.53
N SER A 348 -7.17 -34.87 16.44
CA SER A 348 -6.82 -36.28 16.29
C SER A 348 -7.27 -37.17 17.47
N ASP A 349 -7.47 -36.57 18.63
CA ASP A 349 -8.00 -37.18 19.85
C ASP A 349 -9.55 -37.17 19.91
N ASN A 350 -10.23 -36.79 18.85
CA ASN A 350 -11.69 -36.59 18.77
C ASN A 350 -12.25 -35.48 19.70
N VAL A 351 -11.39 -34.67 20.28
CA VAL A 351 -11.80 -33.51 21.10
C VAL A 351 -11.99 -32.28 20.23
N LYS A 352 -13.02 -31.49 20.50
CA LYS A 352 -13.20 -30.17 19.86
C LYS A 352 -12.21 -29.17 20.45
N LYS A 353 -11.40 -28.56 19.58
CA LYS A 353 -10.44 -27.52 19.93
C LYS A 353 -10.69 -26.25 19.15
N ARG A 354 -10.15 -25.11 19.61
CA ARG A 354 -10.24 -23.81 18.93
C ARG A 354 -9.08 -23.66 17.95
N PRO A 355 -9.34 -23.20 16.71
CA PRO A 355 -8.27 -22.79 15.81
C PRO A 355 -7.69 -21.46 16.25
N VAL A 356 -6.43 -21.23 15.88
CA VAL A 356 -5.82 -19.91 15.87
C VAL A 356 -6.11 -19.26 14.53
N MET A 357 -6.37 -17.95 14.51
CA MET A 357 -6.63 -17.20 13.31
C MET A 357 -5.48 -16.20 13.06
N LEU A 358 -4.87 -16.29 11.89
CA LEU A 358 -3.89 -15.31 11.45
C LEU A 358 -4.57 -14.38 10.43
N HIS A 359 -4.59 -13.09 10.73
CA HIS A 359 -4.97 -12.05 9.77
C HIS A 359 -3.72 -11.58 9.06
N ARG A 360 -3.73 -11.46 7.75
CA ARG A 360 -2.57 -10.93 7.06
C ARG A 360 -2.91 -10.22 5.77
N THR A 361 -2.10 -9.22 5.45
CA THR A 361 -2.01 -8.57 4.15
C THR A 361 -0.55 -8.59 3.69
N VAL A 362 -0.30 -8.52 2.38
CA VAL A 362 1.03 -8.36 1.79
C VAL A 362 1.21 -6.92 1.30
N PHE A 363 0.36 -6.47 0.41
CA PHE A 363 0.36 -5.08 -0.08
C PHE A 363 -0.42 -4.14 0.85
N GLY A 364 -1.31 -4.67 1.66
CA GLY A 364 -2.18 -3.93 2.58
C GLY A 364 -3.38 -3.32 1.87
N SER A 365 -3.22 -2.12 1.31
CA SER A 365 -4.22 -1.47 0.45
C SER A 365 -3.67 -1.37 -0.96
N LEU A 366 -4.40 -1.88 -1.95
CA LEU A 366 -4.01 -1.77 -3.36
C LEU A 366 -3.86 -0.30 -3.77
N GLU A 367 -4.73 0.58 -3.28
CA GLU A 367 -4.67 2.00 -3.56
C GLU A 367 -3.34 2.58 -3.06
N ARG A 368 -2.98 2.32 -1.81
CA ARG A 368 -1.70 2.77 -1.22
C ARG A 368 -0.51 2.16 -1.97
N PHE A 369 -0.55 0.88 -2.24
CA PHE A 369 0.53 0.18 -2.93
C PHE A 369 0.73 0.71 -4.36
N ILE A 370 -0.34 0.95 -5.11
CA ILE A 370 -0.27 1.58 -6.44
C ILE A 370 0.30 3.00 -6.33
N GLY A 371 -0.11 3.78 -5.32
CA GLY A 371 0.48 5.10 -5.06
C GLY A 371 2.00 5.02 -4.84
N ILE A 372 2.45 4.05 -4.04
CA ILE A 372 3.88 3.80 -3.79
C ILE A 372 4.58 3.35 -5.08
N LEU A 373 3.98 2.47 -5.88
CA LEU A 373 4.54 2.03 -7.18
C LEU A 373 4.70 3.18 -8.17
N ILE A 374 3.70 4.08 -8.27
CA ILE A 374 3.79 5.27 -9.12
C ILE A 374 5.01 6.12 -8.72
N GLU A 375 5.22 6.35 -7.43
CA GLU A 375 6.34 7.13 -6.91
C GLU A 375 7.68 6.39 -7.03
N HIS A 376 7.70 5.09 -6.76
CA HIS A 376 8.89 4.24 -6.85
C HIS A 376 9.45 4.22 -8.28
N TYR A 377 8.61 3.93 -9.25
CA TYR A 377 8.98 3.90 -10.67
C TYR A 377 8.93 5.28 -11.36
N ALA A 378 8.57 6.36 -10.66
CA ALA A 378 8.31 7.68 -11.26
C ALA A 378 7.36 7.59 -12.48
N GLY A 379 6.34 6.72 -12.39
CA GLY A 379 5.38 6.41 -13.45
C GLY A 379 5.92 5.53 -14.58
N ALA A 380 7.22 5.20 -14.57
CA ALA A 380 7.85 4.40 -15.62
C ALA A 380 7.84 2.89 -15.26
N PHE A 381 6.66 2.31 -15.17
CA PHE A 381 6.45 0.91 -14.77
C PHE A 381 7.27 -0.09 -15.60
N PRO A 382 7.63 -1.27 -15.04
CA PRO A 382 8.18 -2.39 -15.82
C PRO A 382 7.19 -2.86 -16.89
N LEU A 383 7.70 -3.54 -17.92
CA LEU A 383 6.89 -3.87 -19.10
C LEU A 383 5.62 -4.65 -18.75
N TRP A 384 5.73 -5.66 -17.88
CA TRP A 384 4.58 -6.49 -17.48
C TRP A 384 3.46 -5.71 -16.81
N LEU A 385 3.80 -4.65 -16.05
CA LEU A 385 2.87 -3.83 -15.28
C LEU A 385 2.35 -2.61 -16.05
N SER A 386 3.00 -2.19 -17.12
CA SER A 386 2.64 -1.00 -17.90
C SER A 386 1.26 -1.14 -18.57
N PRO A 387 0.30 -0.21 -18.37
CA PRO A 387 -1.01 -0.26 -19.03
C PRO A 387 -0.91 -0.28 -20.54
N VAL A 388 0.00 0.51 -21.11
CA VAL A 388 0.37 0.47 -22.53
C VAL A 388 1.82 0.02 -22.59
N GLN A 389 2.07 -1.14 -23.21
CA GLN A 389 3.41 -1.72 -23.31
C GLN A 389 4.14 -1.25 -24.56
N VAL A 390 3.40 -1.10 -25.63
CA VAL A 390 3.91 -0.74 -26.94
C VAL A 390 3.01 0.33 -27.55
N LEU A 391 3.61 1.38 -28.09
CA LEU A 391 2.91 2.39 -28.90
C LEU A 391 3.52 2.41 -30.29
N ILE A 392 2.69 2.14 -31.32
CA ILE A 392 3.10 2.18 -32.72
C ILE A 392 2.85 3.57 -33.28
N LEU A 393 3.89 4.19 -33.83
CA LEU A 393 3.88 5.55 -34.35
C LEU A 393 4.06 5.50 -35.86
N THR A 394 3.04 5.89 -36.64
CA THR A 394 3.17 6.01 -38.10
C THR A 394 3.68 7.39 -38.51
N VAL A 395 4.57 7.44 -39.51
CA VAL A 395 5.07 8.69 -40.11
C VAL A 395 4.05 9.25 -41.11
N THR A 396 3.44 8.36 -41.87
CA THR A 396 2.40 8.70 -42.85
C THR A 396 1.29 7.64 -42.82
N ASN A 397 0.12 7.98 -43.37
CA ASN A 397 -1.03 7.07 -43.44
C ASN A 397 -0.76 5.80 -44.31
N ARG A 398 0.26 5.81 -45.16
CA ARG A 398 0.70 4.63 -45.91
C ARG A 398 1.20 3.52 -45.00
N CYS A 399 1.64 3.87 -43.78
CA CYS A 399 2.13 2.92 -42.79
C CYS A 399 1.02 2.27 -41.96
N ASP A 400 -0.22 2.74 -42.05
CA ASP A 400 -1.32 2.37 -41.11
C ASP A 400 -1.66 0.85 -41.24
N GLN A 401 -1.64 0.28 -42.41
CA GLN A 401 -1.90 -1.17 -42.59
C GLN A 401 -0.83 -2.05 -41.91
N LEU A 402 0.45 -1.68 -42.02
CA LEU A 402 1.52 -2.38 -41.35
C LEU A 402 1.39 -2.21 -39.81
N ALA A 403 1.09 -1.00 -39.33
CA ALA A 403 0.87 -0.70 -37.91
C ALA A 403 -0.27 -1.57 -37.34
N GLN A 404 -1.40 -1.66 -38.03
CA GLN A 404 -2.55 -2.49 -37.60
C GLN A 404 -2.21 -3.99 -37.60
N LYS A 405 -1.42 -4.48 -38.57
CA LYS A 405 -0.93 -5.85 -38.61
C LYS A 405 -0.07 -6.16 -37.37
N PHE A 406 0.89 -5.29 -37.04
CA PHE A 406 1.73 -5.44 -35.85
C PHE A 406 0.90 -5.38 -34.59
N GLN A 407 0.02 -4.38 -34.43
CA GLN A 407 -0.88 -4.25 -33.29
C GLN A 407 -1.69 -5.54 -33.07
N THR A 408 -2.34 -6.03 -34.12
CA THR A 408 -3.19 -7.23 -34.03
C THR A 408 -2.36 -8.47 -33.64
N SER A 409 -1.17 -8.63 -34.22
CA SER A 409 -0.32 -9.77 -33.93
C SER A 409 0.26 -9.78 -32.53
N LEU A 410 0.72 -8.62 -32.05
CA LEU A 410 1.24 -8.45 -30.69
C LEU A 410 0.12 -8.60 -29.65
N ALA A 411 -1.08 -8.07 -29.93
CA ALA A 411 -2.24 -8.23 -29.05
C ALA A 411 -2.68 -9.69 -28.91
N LYS A 412 -2.57 -10.52 -29.95
CA LYS A 412 -2.89 -11.95 -29.90
C LYS A 412 -2.03 -12.75 -28.92
N VAL A 413 -0.82 -12.28 -28.61
CA VAL A 413 0.06 -12.89 -27.60
C VAL A 413 -0.03 -12.22 -26.23
N GLY A 414 -1.09 -11.42 -26.01
CA GLY A 414 -1.39 -10.79 -24.71
C GLY A 414 -0.68 -9.48 -24.45
N LEU A 415 0.04 -8.90 -25.41
CA LEU A 415 0.66 -7.58 -25.24
C LEU A 415 -0.37 -6.46 -25.41
N ARG A 416 -0.25 -5.41 -24.59
CA ARG A 416 -1.09 -4.22 -24.63
C ARG A 416 -0.49 -3.17 -25.55
N VAL A 417 -1.05 -3.07 -26.75
CA VAL A 417 -0.52 -2.27 -27.86
C VAL A 417 -1.51 -1.22 -28.31
N GLU A 418 -1.08 0.02 -28.33
CA GLU A 418 -1.83 1.13 -28.93
C GLU A 418 -1.15 1.61 -30.23
N THR A 419 -1.90 2.34 -31.06
CA THR A 419 -1.40 2.98 -32.29
C THR A 419 -1.68 4.47 -32.26
N ASP A 420 -0.73 5.26 -32.72
CA ASP A 420 -0.92 6.68 -33.02
C ASP A 420 -0.84 6.91 -34.53
N LEU A 421 -2.01 6.89 -35.17
CA LEU A 421 -2.19 7.09 -36.61
C LEU A 421 -2.50 8.55 -36.97
N ARG A 422 -2.43 9.48 -36.01
CA ARG A 422 -2.69 10.89 -36.26
C ARG A 422 -1.72 11.48 -37.28
N ASN A 423 -2.18 12.40 -38.09
CA ASN A 423 -1.32 13.16 -39.00
C ASN A 423 -0.58 14.28 -38.24
N GLU A 424 0.40 13.86 -37.44
CA GLU A 424 1.24 14.73 -36.61
C GLU A 424 2.72 14.44 -36.84
N LYS A 425 3.58 15.44 -36.57
CA LYS A 425 5.03 15.28 -36.67
C LYS A 425 5.53 14.16 -35.78
N LEU A 426 6.35 13.26 -36.32
CA LEU A 426 6.91 12.12 -35.59
C LEU A 426 7.57 12.53 -34.25
N GLY A 427 8.34 13.62 -34.24
CA GLY A 427 8.97 14.12 -33.03
C GLY A 427 7.97 14.52 -31.93
N TYR A 428 6.79 15.01 -32.30
CA TYR A 428 5.70 15.29 -31.37
C TYR A 428 5.12 14.00 -30.78
N LYS A 429 4.80 12.99 -31.62
CA LYS A 429 4.31 11.69 -31.19
C LYS A 429 5.31 10.98 -30.25
N ILE A 430 6.60 10.99 -30.57
CA ILE A 430 7.67 10.42 -29.70
C ILE A 430 7.70 11.15 -28.35
N ARG A 431 7.58 12.47 -28.35
CA ARG A 431 7.55 13.27 -27.09
C ARG A 431 6.36 12.88 -26.22
N GLU A 432 5.15 12.78 -26.80
CA GLU A 432 3.95 12.37 -26.06
C GLU A 432 4.10 10.94 -25.50
N ALA A 433 4.58 9.99 -26.30
CA ALA A 433 4.84 8.62 -25.87
C ALA A 433 5.82 8.57 -24.67
N ARG A 434 6.86 9.40 -24.69
CA ARG A 434 7.83 9.51 -23.58
C ARG A 434 7.22 10.15 -22.34
N LEU A 435 6.37 11.17 -22.48
CA LEU A 435 5.64 11.76 -21.36
C LEU A 435 4.66 10.77 -20.75
N ALA A 436 3.98 9.97 -21.58
CA ALA A 436 3.11 8.87 -21.15
C ALA A 436 3.89 7.66 -20.62
N LYS A 437 5.24 7.71 -20.55
CA LYS A 437 6.11 6.66 -20.01
C LYS A 437 5.97 5.29 -20.69
N VAL A 438 5.50 5.25 -21.94
CA VAL A 438 5.34 3.99 -22.67
C VAL A 438 6.70 3.30 -22.85
N PRO A 439 6.84 2.00 -22.48
CA PRO A 439 8.11 1.28 -22.52
C PRO A 439 8.74 1.23 -23.90
N TYR A 440 7.95 0.89 -24.93
CA TYR A 440 8.39 0.69 -26.30
C TYR A 440 7.61 1.51 -27.31
N MET A 441 8.32 2.18 -28.20
CA MET A 441 7.79 2.86 -29.38
C MET A 441 8.24 2.12 -30.61
N LEU A 442 7.30 1.77 -31.50
CA LEU A 442 7.57 1.20 -32.81
C LEU A 442 7.30 2.28 -33.85
N ILE A 443 8.35 2.72 -34.52
CA ILE A 443 8.26 3.77 -35.53
C ILE A 443 8.17 3.11 -36.90
N MET A 444 7.19 3.51 -37.69
CA MET A 444 6.95 2.99 -39.03
C MET A 444 6.90 4.12 -40.06
N GLY A 445 7.87 4.14 -40.93
CA GLY A 445 7.99 4.95 -42.15
C GLY A 445 7.93 4.12 -43.41
N ASP A 446 8.22 4.75 -44.56
CA ASP A 446 8.17 4.08 -45.84
C ASP A 446 9.18 2.93 -45.95
N ASN A 447 10.40 3.08 -45.39
CA ASN A 447 11.41 2.03 -45.34
C ASN A 447 10.94 0.82 -44.54
N GLU A 448 10.26 1.03 -43.43
CA GLU A 448 9.73 -0.06 -42.60
C GLU A 448 8.58 -0.78 -43.32
N VAL A 449 7.76 -0.04 -44.09
CA VAL A 449 6.70 -0.67 -44.91
C VAL A 449 7.28 -1.57 -45.99
N GLU A 450 8.33 -1.12 -46.71
CA GLU A 450 9.00 -1.90 -47.73
C GLU A 450 9.69 -3.14 -47.18
N ALA A 451 10.33 -3.00 -46.02
CA ALA A 451 11.05 -4.10 -45.36
C ALA A 451 10.13 -5.00 -44.50
N GLY A 452 8.89 -4.62 -44.23
CA GLY A 452 7.98 -5.35 -43.33
C GLY A 452 8.45 -5.36 -41.86
N THR A 453 9.17 -4.32 -41.42
CA THR A 453 9.78 -4.19 -40.08
C THR A 453 9.21 -3.01 -39.30
N ALA A 454 9.69 -2.80 -38.10
CA ALA A 454 9.47 -1.58 -37.29
C ALA A 454 10.79 -1.13 -36.67
N SER A 455 11.07 0.16 -36.69
CA SER A 455 12.19 0.73 -35.95
C SER A 455 11.80 0.83 -34.46
N VAL A 456 12.53 0.09 -33.60
CA VAL A 456 12.21 -0.09 -32.18
C VAL A 456 12.99 0.88 -31.33
N ARG A 457 12.28 1.64 -30.49
CA ARG A 457 12.87 2.59 -29.57
C ARG A 457 12.30 2.43 -28.16
N ARG A 458 13.19 2.40 -27.17
CA ARG A 458 12.80 2.39 -25.74
C ARG A 458 12.51 3.79 -25.21
N ARG A 459 11.74 3.88 -24.12
CA ARG A 459 11.43 5.16 -23.43
C ARG A 459 12.66 5.90 -22.93
N ASP A 460 13.75 5.21 -22.60
CA ASP A 460 15.03 5.80 -22.19
C ASP A 460 15.80 6.45 -23.36
N GLY A 461 15.29 6.28 -24.59
CA GLY A 461 15.87 6.82 -25.80
C GLY A 461 16.79 5.85 -26.54
N LYS A 462 17.04 4.66 -26.00
CA LYS A 462 17.85 3.63 -26.67
C LYS A 462 17.13 3.13 -27.90
N GLU A 463 17.82 3.17 -29.04
CA GLU A 463 17.36 2.61 -30.31
C GLU A 463 17.87 1.16 -30.43
N LEU A 464 16.95 0.25 -30.73
CA LEU A 464 17.26 -1.17 -30.91
C LEU A 464 17.39 -1.58 -32.38
N GLY A 465 17.14 -0.63 -33.30
CA GLY A 465 17.16 -0.86 -34.73
C GLY A 465 15.83 -1.38 -35.28
N ALA A 466 15.86 -1.75 -36.56
CA ALA A 466 14.71 -2.34 -37.27
C ALA A 466 14.55 -3.80 -36.88
N MET A 467 13.34 -4.24 -36.53
CA MET A 467 13.01 -5.61 -36.18
C MET A 467 11.81 -6.09 -36.97
N ASN A 468 11.82 -7.34 -37.37
CA ASN A 468 10.64 -7.99 -37.92
C ASN A 468 9.64 -8.34 -36.79
N LEU A 469 8.44 -8.71 -37.17
CA LEU A 469 7.35 -8.95 -36.21
C LEU A 469 7.61 -10.12 -35.26
N GLU A 470 8.24 -11.19 -35.72
CA GLU A 470 8.46 -12.41 -34.90
C GLU A 470 9.54 -12.18 -33.85
N ASP A 471 10.69 -11.61 -34.23
CA ASP A 471 11.78 -11.29 -33.31
C ASP A 471 11.30 -10.28 -32.23
N LEU A 472 10.52 -9.26 -32.64
CA LEU A 472 9.94 -8.29 -31.74
C LEU A 472 8.96 -8.95 -30.77
N LYS A 473 8.12 -9.85 -31.25
CA LYS A 473 7.15 -10.58 -30.43
C LYS A 473 7.84 -11.44 -29.36
N GLU A 474 8.87 -12.21 -29.78
CA GLU A 474 9.64 -13.04 -28.86
C GLU A 474 10.30 -12.20 -27.77
N MET A 475 11.01 -11.12 -28.13
CA MET A 475 11.65 -10.21 -27.21
C MET A 475 10.66 -9.61 -26.18
N LEU A 476 9.53 -9.10 -26.67
CA LEU A 476 8.57 -8.41 -25.80
C LEU A 476 7.82 -9.38 -24.88
N VAL A 477 7.47 -10.58 -25.35
CA VAL A 477 6.83 -11.61 -24.52
C VAL A 477 7.78 -12.08 -23.43
N GLN A 478 9.06 -12.29 -23.75
CA GLN A 478 10.07 -12.68 -22.78
C GLN A 478 10.27 -11.59 -21.71
N GLU A 479 10.37 -10.30 -22.10
CA GLU A 479 10.54 -9.19 -21.15
C GLU A 479 9.27 -8.91 -20.33
N ALA A 480 8.09 -9.18 -20.90
CA ALA A 480 6.81 -9.01 -20.20
C ALA A 480 6.47 -10.19 -19.28
N ALA A 481 7.23 -11.26 -19.29
CA ALA A 481 7.03 -12.39 -18.40
C ALA A 481 7.30 -11.99 -16.94
N LEU A 482 6.46 -12.47 -16.02
CA LEU A 482 6.74 -12.37 -14.59
C LEU A 482 7.94 -13.26 -14.24
N PRO A 483 8.72 -12.89 -13.22
CA PRO A 483 9.80 -13.73 -12.72
C PRO A 483 9.27 -15.14 -12.40
N ALA A 484 9.96 -16.17 -12.89
CA ALA A 484 9.67 -17.53 -12.46
C ALA A 484 10.10 -17.69 -11.00
N TRP A 485 9.24 -18.30 -10.20
CA TRP A 485 9.55 -18.66 -8.82
C TRP A 485 10.08 -20.08 -8.77
N ASP A 486 11.19 -20.28 -8.08
CA ASP A 486 11.70 -21.61 -7.72
C ASP A 486 10.88 -22.26 -6.61
#